data_b184d5bce59a23ab77c56c783600d989
#
_entry.id   b184d5bce59a23ab77c56c783600d989
#
_cell.length_a   1.000
_cell.length_b   1.000
_cell.length_c   1.000
_cell.angle_alpha   90.00
_cell.angle_beta   90.00
_cell.angle_gamma   90.00
#
_symmetry.space_group_name_H-M   'P 1'
#
loop_
_entity.id
_entity.type
_entity.pdbx_description
1 polymer ?
#
loop_
_entity_poly.entity_id
_entity_poly.type
_entity_poly.pdbx_seq_one_letter_code
_entity_poly.pdbx_strand_id
1 'polypeptide(L)'
;KPLRTLVADTDMSIKVGVAIGGKREVHTDDWATFEIDPSLLDGTGLTLMPENYYQLANPNKMTISNPNLAIADVKVTFSDAFYEDNAALNKHYAIPFRLVDHNQDEISTDVNGNLKDYSIVVVKFVSQYHGTYFVKGKVTNLSTQQVTEYSNKDLSQNMTRDFVSLGRNKVRRPGFGNTLENNESVNLTVNPDGSVNIEAGGSVAITDASATLDPAA
;
A
#
# COMPACT_ATOMS: atom_id res chain seq x y z
N LYS A 1 12.55 6.19 9.31
CA LYS A 1 11.68 6.35 8.11
C LYS A 1 10.61 5.25 8.15
N PRO A 2 9.44 5.48 8.76
CA PRO A 2 8.35 4.51 8.74
C PRO A 2 7.81 4.34 7.32
N LEU A 3 7.56 3.09 6.91
CA LEU A 3 6.86 2.74 5.69
C LEU A 3 5.39 2.48 6.00
N ARG A 4 4.51 3.07 5.22
CA ARG A 4 3.06 2.79 5.23
C ARG A 4 2.66 2.18 3.89
N THR A 5 2.05 1.01 3.93
CA THR A 5 1.46 0.37 2.75
C THR A 5 -0.05 0.46 2.89
N LEU A 6 -0.69 1.07 1.92
CA LEU A 6 -2.14 1.21 1.84
C LEU A 6 -2.70 0.17 0.88
N VAL A 7 -3.91 -0.27 1.13
CA VAL A 7 -4.66 -1.09 0.19
C VAL A 7 -5.63 -0.17 -0.54
N ALA A 8 -5.48 -0.08 -1.86
CA ALA A 8 -6.33 0.77 -2.68
C ALA A 8 -7.81 0.40 -2.49
N ASP A 9 -8.67 1.42 -2.46
CA ASP A 9 -10.12 1.30 -2.28
C ASP A 9 -10.58 0.73 -0.92
N THR A 10 -9.64 0.50 0.01
CA THR A 10 -9.92 0.02 1.37
C THR A 10 -9.39 1.01 2.40
N ASP A 11 -8.07 1.22 2.42
CA ASP A 11 -7.39 2.08 3.37
C ASP A 11 -6.95 3.38 2.67
N MET A 12 -7.80 4.42 2.75
CA MET A 12 -7.55 5.69 2.09
C MET A 12 -6.86 6.72 3.00
N SER A 13 -6.45 6.34 4.20
CA SER A 13 -5.85 7.30 5.16
C SER A 13 -4.90 6.65 6.15
N ILE A 14 -4.00 7.47 6.68
CA ILE A 14 -3.13 7.13 7.81
C ILE A 14 -3.21 8.22 8.87
N LYS A 15 -2.71 7.92 10.07
CA LYS A 15 -2.42 8.91 11.09
C LYS A 15 -0.90 9.05 11.25
N VAL A 16 -0.45 10.28 11.31
CA VAL A 16 0.94 10.63 11.60
C VAL A 16 0.93 11.44 12.89
N GLY A 17 1.80 11.10 13.83
CA GLY A 17 1.76 11.77 15.13
C GLY A 17 3.05 11.65 15.91
N VAL A 18 3.07 12.35 17.03
CA VAL A 18 4.14 12.36 18.02
C VAL A 18 3.64 11.76 19.33
N ALA A 19 4.44 10.88 19.92
CA ALA A 19 4.16 10.33 21.23
C ALA A 19 4.59 11.32 22.33
N ILE A 20 3.73 11.50 23.32
CA ILE A 20 4.00 12.30 24.51
C ILE A 20 4.46 11.37 25.61
N GLY A 21 5.72 11.49 26.02
CA GLY A 21 6.31 10.67 27.08
C GLY A 21 6.36 11.38 28.43
N GLY A 22 6.61 10.61 29.50
CA GLY A 22 6.91 11.17 30.82
C GLY A 22 5.71 11.63 31.66
N LYS A 23 4.50 11.68 31.08
CA LYS A 23 3.27 12.10 31.78
C LYS A 23 2.50 10.91 32.37
N ARG A 24 1.90 11.12 33.54
CA ARG A 24 0.99 10.14 34.15
C ARG A 24 -0.43 10.20 33.59
N GLU A 25 -0.83 11.37 33.09
CA GLU A 25 -2.14 11.63 32.54
C GLU A 25 -2.01 12.25 31.15
N VAL A 26 -2.91 11.88 30.26
CA VAL A 26 -3.01 12.46 28.91
C VAL A 26 -3.97 13.64 28.99
N HIS A 27 -3.50 14.80 28.56
CA HIS A 27 -4.33 16.00 28.46
C HIS A 27 -4.80 16.15 27.01
N THR A 28 -6.11 16.32 26.80
CA THR A 28 -6.69 16.46 25.45
C THR A 28 -6.34 17.78 24.77
N ASP A 29 -5.79 18.72 25.52
CA ASP A 29 -5.26 20.00 25.05
C ASP A 29 -3.77 19.97 24.69
N ASP A 30 -3.12 18.82 24.82
CA ASP A 30 -1.74 18.63 24.35
C ASP A 30 -1.70 18.69 22.82
N TRP A 31 -0.69 19.40 22.29
CA TRP A 31 -0.54 19.63 20.87
C TRP A 31 0.93 19.75 20.43
N ALA A 32 1.15 19.58 19.13
CA ALA A 32 2.37 19.96 18.45
C ALA A 32 2.04 20.60 17.09
N THR A 33 2.84 21.57 16.65
CA THR A 33 2.78 22.06 15.27
C THR A 33 3.88 21.48 14.44
N PHE A 34 3.66 21.40 13.14
CA PHE A 34 4.59 20.83 12.18
C PHE A 34 4.56 21.59 10.87
N GLU A 35 5.61 21.38 10.08
CA GLU A 35 5.67 21.75 8.67
C GLU A 35 6.08 20.55 7.82
N ILE A 36 5.81 20.63 6.52
CA ILE A 36 6.36 19.68 5.54
C ILE A 36 7.68 20.28 5.07
N ASP A 37 8.78 19.63 5.45
CA ASP A 37 10.14 20.10 5.16
C ASP A 37 10.83 19.23 4.10
N PRO A 38 10.82 19.65 2.81
CA PRO A 38 11.43 18.89 1.73
C PRO A 38 12.92 18.65 1.91
N SER A 39 13.65 19.50 2.67
CA SER A 39 15.09 19.35 2.88
C SER A 39 15.46 18.05 3.60
N LEU A 40 14.52 17.46 4.35
CA LEU A 40 14.71 16.16 5.00
C LEU A 40 14.84 15.00 4.01
N LEU A 41 14.49 15.21 2.74
CA LEU A 41 14.61 14.20 1.70
C LEU A 41 15.97 14.21 0.99
N ASP A 42 16.81 15.23 1.23
CA ASP A 42 18.11 15.36 0.59
C ASP A 42 18.97 14.11 0.82
N GLY A 43 19.53 13.57 -0.25
CA GLY A 43 20.35 12.35 -0.23
C GLY A 43 19.61 11.05 0.14
N THR A 44 18.28 11.08 0.25
CA THR A 44 17.49 9.88 0.64
C THR A 44 17.09 9.00 -0.54
N GLY A 45 17.09 9.55 -1.76
CA GLY A 45 16.55 8.90 -2.97
C GLY A 45 15.00 8.85 -3.02
N LEU A 46 14.33 9.54 -2.09
CA LEU A 46 12.88 9.65 -2.06
C LEU A 46 12.44 10.95 -2.73
N THR A 47 11.24 10.93 -3.29
CA THR A 47 10.59 12.09 -3.90
C THR A 47 9.53 12.64 -2.95
N LEU A 48 9.47 13.96 -2.82
CA LEU A 48 8.40 14.62 -2.09
C LEU A 48 7.05 14.22 -2.72
N MET A 49 6.11 13.79 -1.87
CA MET A 49 4.78 13.44 -2.35
C MET A 49 4.08 14.70 -2.90
N PRO A 50 3.52 14.65 -4.13
CA PRO A 50 2.78 15.77 -4.70
C PRO A 50 1.60 16.19 -3.79
N GLU A 51 1.37 17.50 -3.67
CA GLU A 51 0.32 18.05 -2.80
C GLU A 51 -1.09 17.58 -3.17
N ASN A 52 -1.33 17.32 -4.45
CA ASN A 52 -2.62 16.80 -4.93
C ASN A 52 -2.84 15.31 -4.65
N TYR A 53 -1.85 14.59 -4.09
CA TYR A 53 -1.96 13.18 -3.75
C TYR A 53 -2.51 12.94 -2.35
N TYR A 54 -2.51 13.96 -1.49
CA TYR A 54 -2.99 13.82 -0.12
C TYR A 54 -3.60 15.11 0.42
N GLN A 55 -4.37 14.97 1.49
CA GLN A 55 -4.93 16.06 2.26
C GLN A 55 -4.69 15.82 3.75
N LEU A 56 -4.19 16.84 4.44
CA LEU A 56 -4.05 16.85 5.88
C LEU A 56 -5.36 17.34 6.52
N ALA A 57 -5.85 16.66 7.55
CA ALA A 57 -7.02 17.08 8.31
C ALA A 57 -6.79 18.44 9.02
N ASN A 58 -5.53 18.72 9.36
CA ASN A 58 -5.07 20.03 9.81
C ASN A 58 -3.72 20.30 9.12
N PRO A 59 -3.51 21.47 8.51
CA PRO A 59 -2.33 21.73 7.68
C PRO A 59 -1.02 21.84 8.48
N ASN A 60 -1.08 22.14 9.78
CA ASN A 60 0.11 22.42 10.57
C ASN A 60 0.02 22.00 12.05
N LYS A 61 -1.05 21.33 12.49
CA LYS A 61 -1.22 21.02 13.91
C LYS A 61 -1.64 19.55 14.13
N MET A 62 -0.98 18.90 15.08
CA MET A 62 -1.33 17.60 15.64
C MET A 62 -1.97 17.81 17.00
N THR A 63 -3.04 17.08 17.29
CA THR A 63 -3.77 17.13 18.59
C THR A 63 -4.08 15.72 19.06
N ILE A 64 -4.40 15.58 20.34
CA ILE A 64 -4.83 14.30 20.90
C ILE A 64 -6.20 13.93 20.31
N SER A 65 -6.24 12.93 19.43
CA SER A 65 -7.48 12.44 18.83
C SER A 65 -8.10 11.27 19.61
N ASN A 66 -7.31 10.59 20.44
CA ASN A 66 -7.77 9.53 21.34
C ASN A 66 -7.21 9.76 22.74
N PRO A 67 -8.06 10.07 23.73
CA PRO A 67 -7.61 10.39 25.10
C PRO A 67 -6.99 9.19 25.85
N ASN A 68 -7.15 7.98 25.32
CA ASN A 68 -6.51 6.79 25.90
C ASN A 68 -5.08 6.57 25.36
N LEU A 69 -4.64 7.39 24.40
CA LEU A 69 -3.31 7.31 23.80
C LEU A 69 -2.60 8.66 23.96
N ALA A 70 -1.38 8.63 24.52
CA ALA A 70 -0.52 9.80 24.63
C ALA A 70 0.14 10.10 23.26
N ILE A 71 -0.69 10.36 22.23
CA ILE A 71 -0.25 10.63 20.86
C ILE A 71 -1.05 11.81 20.31
N ALA A 72 -0.35 12.90 19.99
CA ALA A 72 -0.91 13.98 19.17
C ALA A 72 -0.72 13.59 17.69
N ASP A 73 -1.81 13.50 16.93
CA ASP A 73 -1.78 13.07 15.53
C ASP A 73 -2.52 14.00 14.57
N VAL A 74 -2.22 13.85 13.29
CA VAL A 74 -2.98 14.40 12.17
C VAL A 74 -3.34 13.29 11.22
N LYS A 75 -4.59 13.30 10.73
CA LYS A 75 -5.04 12.37 9.68
C LYS A 75 -4.57 12.87 8.33
N VAL A 76 -3.98 11.97 7.54
CA VAL A 76 -3.60 12.16 6.14
C VAL A 76 -4.50 11.28 5.30
N THR A 77 -5.30 11.87 4.42
CA THR A 77 -6.18 11.14 3.49
C THR A 77 -5.59 11.23 2.09
N PHE A 78 -5.54 10.11 1.37
CA PHE A 78 -4.96 10.05 0.03
C PHE A 78 -6.06 10.15 -1.03
N SER A 79 -5.75 10.87 -2.12
CA SER A 79 -6.65 11.10 -3.24
C SER A 79 -6.57 9.97 -4.27
N ASP A 80 -7.53 9.94 -5.20
CA ASP A 80 -7.50 9.03 -6.34
C ASP A 80 -6.24 9.20 -7.19
N ALA A 81 -5.73 10.43 -7.35
CA ALA A 81 -4.50 10.70 -8.11
C ALA A 81 -3.27 9.93 -7.57
N PHE A 82 -3.19 9.70 -6.26
CA PHE A 82 -2.15 8.87 -5.67
C PHE A 82 -2.26 7.40 -6.10
N TYR A 83 -3.48 6.85 -6.16
CA TYR A 83 -3.73 5.45 -6.53
C TYR A 83 -3.69 5.22 -8.04
N GLU A 84 -3.73 6.26 -8.86
CA GLU A 84 -3.58 6.19 -10.30
C GLU A 84 -2.12 6.27 -10.75
N ASP A 85 -1.22 6.71 -9.89
CA ASP A 85 0.21 6.75 -10.17
C ASP A 85 0.91 5.43 -9.83
N ASN A 86 1.32 4.69 -10.85
CA ASN A 86 2.04 3.43 -10.68
C ASN A 86 3.41 3.57 -9.99
N ALA A 87 4.02 4.76 -9.95
CA ALA A 87 5.23 4.99 -9.17
C ALA A 87 4.98 4.79 -7.67
N ALA A 88 3.75 5.07 -7.21
CA ALA A 88 3.34 4.88 -5.81
C ALA A 88 3.16 3.42 -5.38
N LEU A 89 3.23 2.45 -6.29
CA LEU A 89 3.35 1.02 -5.96
C LEU A 89 4.68 0.69 -5.26
N ASN A 90 5.67 1.56 -5.41
CA ASN A 90 7.01 1.39 -4.88
C ASN A 90 7.27 2.37 -3.71
N LYS A 91 8.41 2.20 -3.04
CA LYS A 91 8.88 3.13 -2.00
C LYS A 91 9.49 4.39 -2.64
N HIS A 92 8.67 5.17 -3.32
CA HIS A 92 9.09 6.33 -4.10
C HIS A 92 8.76 7.64 -3.40
N TYR A 93 7.53 7.80 -2.93
CA TYR A 93 7.03 9.03 -2.33
C TYR A 93 7.14 9.03 -0.81
N ALA A 94 7.43 10.21 -0.26
CA ALA A 94 7.46 10.45 1.16
C ALA A 94 6.87 11.81 1.54
N ILE A 95 6.33 11.89 2.75
CA ILE A 95 5.87 13.12 3.39
C ILE A 95 6.81 13.38 4.57
N PRO A 96 7.68 14.40 4.49
CA PRO A 96 8.62 14.73 5.55
C PRO A 96 8.00 15.74 6.53
N PHE A 97 7.69 15.29 7.73
CA PHE A 97 7.16 16.11 8.82
C PHE A 97 8.31 16.58 9.71
N ARG A 98 8.38 17.89 9.99
CA ARG A 98 9.25 18.49 10.99
C ARG A 98 8.39 19.16 12.06
N LEU A 99 8.67 18.91 13.32
CA LEU A 99 8.06 19.63 14.43
C LEU A 99 8.59 21.06 14.49
N VAL A 100 7.69 22.02 14.71
CA VAL A 100 8.01 23.45 14.80
C VAL A 100 7.83 23.96 16.21
N ASP A 101 6.72 23.56 16.87
CA ASP A 101 6.39 24.03 18.22
C ASP A 101 5.50 23.01 18.94
N HIS A 102 5.43 23.08 20.27
CA HIS A 102 4.65 22.17 21.11
C HIS A 102 4.40 22.78 22.50
N ASN A 103 3.42 22.25 23.22
CA ASN A 103 3.14 22.64 24.60
C ASN A 103 3.73 21.69 25.65
N GLN A 104 4.77 20.93 25.30
CA GLN A 104 5.49 20.05 26.19
C GLN A 104 6.79 20.72 26.70
N ASP A 105 7.41 20.15 27.74
CA ASP A 105 8.63 20.70 28.33
C ASP A 105 9.82 20.64 27.36
N GLU A 106 9.98 19.51 26.64
CA GLU A 106 11.13 19.30 25.74
C GLU A 106 10.84 18.26 24.63
N ILE A 107 11.63 18.30 23.57
CA ILE A 107 11.72 17.25 22.55
C ILE A 107 12.80 16.24 22.96
N SER A 108 12.47 14.95 22.91
CA SER A 108 13.43 13.87 23.17
C SER A 108 14.60 13.89 22.19
N THR A 109 15.76 13.44 22.65
CA THR A 109 16.96 13.24 21.83
C THR A 109 17.22 11.76 21.53
N ASP A 110 18.02 11.49 20.49
CA ASP A 110 18.59 10.18 20.26
C ASP A 110 19.83 9.94 21.14
N VAL A 111 20.47 8.77 20.99
CA VAL A 111 21.67 8.39 21.75
C VAL A 111 22.89 9.29 21.46
N ASN A 112 22.87 10.07 20.37
CA ASN A 112 23.90 11.01 19.97
C ASN A 112 23.58 12.46 20.36
N GLY A 113 22.44 12.70 21.00
CA GLY A 113 21.97 14.03 21.40
C GLY A 113 21.24 14.80 20.30
N ASN A 114 20.92 14.20 19.15
CA ASN A 114 20.13 14.85 18.11
C ASN A 114 18.65 14.85 18.48
N LEU A 115 17.97 15.96 18.23
CA LEU A 115 16.52 16.08 18.46
C LEU A 115 15.75 15.10 17.58
N LYS A 116 14.74 14.45 18.17
CA LYS A 116 13.76 13.61 17.45
C LYS A 116 12.56 14.45 16.99
N ASP A 117 12.86 15.51 16.26
CA ASP A 117 11.91 16.55 15.84
C ASP A 117 11.33 16.32 14.45
N TYR A 118 11.67 15.22 13.77
CA TYR A 118 11.19 14.96 12.42
C TYR A 118 10.84 13.48 12.17
N SER A 119 9.99 13.26 11.17
CA SER A 119 9.69 11.94 10.63
C SER A 119 9.49 11.98 9.12
N ILE A 120 10.15 11.08 8.40
CA ILE A 120 9.96 10.90 6.95
C ILE A 120 9.03 9.70 6.75
N VAL A 121 7.78 9.95 6.43
CA VAL A 121 6.77 8.92 6.23
C VAL A 121 6.76 8.50 4.76
N VAL A 122 7.29 7.31 4.48
CA VAL A 122 7.27 6.73 3.13
C VAL A 122 5.94 6.04 2.92
N VAL A 123 5.25 6.33 1.83
CA VAL A 123 3.92 5.78 1.54
C VAL A 123 3.94 5.09 0.19
N LYS A 124 3.36 3.91 0.14
CA LYS A 124 3.05 3.17 -1.09
C LYS A 124 1.68 2.54 -1.00
N PHE A 125 1.13 2.12 -2.12
CA PHE A 125 -0.08 1.31 -2.12
C PHE A 125 0.12 -0.05 -2.80
N VAL A 126 -0.85 -0.92 -2.58
CA VAL A 126 -1.06 -2.16 -3.33
C VAL A 126 -2.52 -2.21 -3.77
N SER A 127 -2.79 -2.92 -4.85
CA SER A 127 -4.17 -3.23 -5.27
C SER A 127 -4.89 -4.02 -4.17
N GLN A 128 -6.20 -3.87 -4.02
CA GLN A 128 -7.01 -4.72 -3.14
C GLN A 128 -6.99 -6.20 -3.58
N TYR A 129 -6.58 -6.47 -4.82
CA TYR A 129 -6.43 -7.82 -5.36
C TYR A 129 -5.00 -8.38 -5.21
N HIS A 130 -4.11 -7.66 -4.55
CA HIS A 130 -2.76 -8.13 -4.22
C HIS A 130 -2.82 -9.16 -3.11
N GLY A 131 -2.22 -10.32 -3.31
CA GLY A 131 -2.19 -11.35 -2.27
C GLY A 131 -1.84 -12.73 -2.83
N THR A 132 -1.84 -13.71 -1.93
CA THR A 132 -1.62 -15.12 -2.26
C THR A 132 -2.96 -15.83 -2.31
N TYR A 133 -3.26 -16.47 -3.44
CA TYR A 133 -4.52 -17.14 -3.69
C TYR A 133 -4.31 -18.63 -4.00
N PHE A 134 -5.21 -19.46 -3.50
CA PHE A 134 -5.32 -20.84 -3.95
C PHE A 134 -5.90 -20.85 -5.36
N VAL A 135 -5.27 -21.64 -6.24
CA VAL A 135 -5.74 -21.80 -7.63
C VAL A 135 -6.12 -23.24 -7.90
N LYS A 136 -7.19 -23.43 -8.67
CA LYS A 136 -7.64 -24.73 -9.15
C LYS A 136 -8.08 -24.61 -10.60
N GLY A 137 -8.00 -25.71 -11.34
CA GLY A 137 -8.44 -25.75 -12.72
C GLY A 137 -7.93 -26.98 -13.47
N LYS A 138 -7.98 -26.88 -14.77
CA LYS A 138 -7.41 -27.89 -15.69
C LYS A 138 -6.73 -27.21 -16.86
N VAL A 139 -5.69 -27.81 -17.35
CA VAL A 139 -4.99 -27.46 -18.59
C VAL A 139 -5.17 -28.58 -19.58
N THR A 140 -5.59 -28.26 -20.80
CA THR A 140 -5.68 -29.21 -21.91
C THR A 140 -4.66 -28.81 -22.97
N ASN A 141 -3.74 -29.69 -23.29
CA ASN A 141 -2.86 -29.52 -24.43
C ASN A 141 -3.63 -29.87 -25.70
N LEU A 142 -3.90 -28.87 -26.54
CA LEU A 142 -4.72 -29.07 -27.74
C LEU A 142 -4.08 -29.97 -28.81
N SER A 143 -2.74 -30.05 -28.85
CA SER A 143 -2.03 -30.86 -29.80
C SER A 143 -2.02 -32.37 -29.42
N THR A 144 -1.89 -32.67 -28.12
CA THR A 144 -1.81 -34.04 -27.61
C THR A 144 -3.12 -34.50 -26.97
N GLN A 145 -4.11 -33.60 -26.78
CA GLN A 145 -5.36 -33.84 -26.05
C GLN A 145 -5.13 -34.27 -24.58
N GLN A 146 -3.94 -34.09 -24.05
CA GLN A 146 -3.62 -34.44 -22.68
C GLN A 146 -4.26 -33.40 -21.74
N VAL A 147 -4.96 -33.88 -20.73
CA VAL A 147 -5.58 -33.03 -19.66
C VAL A 147 -4.77 -33.19 -18.40
N THR A 148 -4.34 -32.08 -17.83
CA THR A 148 -3.73 -31.99 -16.50
C THR A 148 -4.69 -31.26 -15.57
N GLU A 149 -5.25 -31.95 -14.59
CA GLU A 149 -6.12 -31.37 -13.57
C GLU A 149 -5.32 -31.04 -12.31
N TYR A 150 -5.58 -29.86 -11.74
CA TYR A 150 -4.99 -29.38 -10.48
C TYR A 150 -6.09 -28.79 -9.59
N SER A 151 -7.11 -29.61 -9.35
CA SER A 151 -8.32 -29.23 -8.64
C SER A 151 -8.55 -30.17 -7.48
N ASN A 152 -8.33 -29.71 -6.25
CA ASN A 152 -8.72 -30.43 -5.05
C ASN A 152 -9.99 -29.82 -4.48
N LYS A 153 -10.87 -30.66 -3.91
CA LYS A 153 -12.10 -30.22 -3.24
C LYS A 153 -11.79 -29.35 -2.03
N ASP A 154 -10.77 -29.68 -1.27
CA ASP A 154 -10.22 -28.87 -0.21
C ASP A 154 -9.26 -27.83 -0.85
N LEU A 155 -9.65 -26.56 -0.86
CA LEU A 155 -8.87 -25.48 -1.45
C LEU A 155 -7.47 -25.36 -0.86
N SER A 156 -7.30 -25.66 0.43
CA SER A 156 -5.99 -25.58 1.11
C SER A 156 -4.96 -26.55 0.56
N GLN A 157 -5.41 -27.60 -0.16
CA GLN A 157 -4.55 -28.60 -0.81
C GLN A 157 -4.19 -28.21 -2.25
N ASN A 158 -4.71 -27.11 -2.77
CA ASN A 158 -4.37 -26.60 -4.09
C ASN A 158 -3.08 -25.76 -4.02
N MET A 159 -2.44 -25.62 -5.17
CA MET A 159 -1.30 -24.71 -5.29
C MET A 159 -1.69 -23.26 -5.05
N THR A 160 -0.75 -22.46 -4.61
CA THR A 160 -0.93 -21.01 -4.45
C THR A 160 -0.23 -20.22 -5.54
N ARG A 161 -0.72 -19.02 -5.81
CA ARG A 161 -0.09 -18.02 -6.68
C ARG A 161 -0.16 -16.65 -6.04
N ASP A 162 0.95 -15.91 -6.09
CA ASP A 162 1.02 -14.55 -5.63
C ASP A 162 0.55 -13.61 -6.75
N PHE A 163 -0.47 -12.83 -6.46
CA PHE A 163 -0.93 -11.77 -7.36
C PHE A 163 -0.26 -10.47 -6.95
N VAL A 164 0.54 -9.90 -7.85
CA VAL A 164 1.36 -8.72 -7.58
C VAL A 164 0.75 -7.50 -8.24
N SER A 165 0.62 -6.40 -7.51
CA SER A 165 0.05 -5.15 -8.01
C SER A 165 0.86 -4.59 -9.19
N LEU A 166 0.16 -4.22 -10.25
CA LEU A 166 0.65 -3.46 -11.39
C LEU A 166 -0.03 -2.09 -11.51
N GLY A 167 -1.07 -1.83 -10.72
CA GLY A 167 -1.85 -0.63 -10.67
C GLY A 167 -2.96 -0.76 -9.62
N ARG A 168 -3.84 0.25 -9.53
CA ARG A 168 -4.96 0.27 -8.57
C ARG A 168 -5.82 -0.99 -8.65
N ASN A 169 -6.28 -1.32 -9.87
CA ASN A 169 -7.17 -2.46 -10.15
C ASN A 169 -6.50 -3.53 -11.01
N LYS A 170 -5.18 -3.47 -11.16
CA LYS A 170 -4.43 -4.37 -12.04
C LYS A 170 -3.42 -5.17 -11.24
N VAL A 171 -3.43 -6.48 -11.46
CA VAL A 171 -2.49 -7.41 -10.85
C VAL A 171 -1.89 -8.34 -11.91
N ARG A 172 -0.68 -8.83 -11.61
CA ARG A 172 -0.01 -9.88 -12.38
C ARG A 172 -0.07 -11.18 -11.62
N ARG A 173 -0.57 -12.22 -12.27
CA ARG A 173 -0.46 -13.60 -11.83
C ARG A 173 0.76 -14.22 -12.52
N PRO A 174 1.78 -14.70 -11.80
CA PRO A 174 2.90 -15.41 -12.40
C PRO A 174 2.48 -16.80 -12.88
N GLY A 175 3.11 -17.25 -13.96
CA GLY A 175 2.84 -18.54 -14.59
C GLY A 175 1.53 -18.57 -15.38
N PHE A 176 1.31 -19.71 -16.05
CA PHE A 176 0.10 -20.01 -16.79
C PHE A 176 -0.42 -21.40 -16.39
N GLY A 177 -1.73 -21.54 -16.23
CA GLY A 177 -2.32 -22.79 -15.74
C GLY A 177 -1.69 -23.22 -14.41
N ASN A 178 -1.07 -24.39 -14.38
CA ASN A 178 -0.36 -24.94 -13.22
C ASN A 178 1.17 -24.73 -13.28
N THR A 179 1.71 -24.07 -14.31
CA THR A 179 3.15 -23.84 -14.48
C THR A 179 3.59 -22.49 -13.92
N LEU A 180 4.90 -22.38 -13.65
CA LEU A 180 5.58 -21.12 -13.28
C LEU A 180 6.73 -20.82 -14.26
N GLU A 181 6.70 -21.43 -15.45
CA GLU A 181 7.84 -21.40 -16.36
C GLU A 181 8.05 -20.00 -16.99
N ASN A 182 9.33 -19.65 -17.12
CA ASN A 182 9.93 -18.73 -18.09
C ASN A 182 9.21 -17.39 -18.36
N ASN A 183 9.12 -16.51 -17.36
CA ASN A 183 8.54 -15.17 -17.54
C ASN A 183 7.08 -15.16 -18.04
N GLU A 184 6.42 -16.29 -18.03
CA GLU A 184 5.00 -16.36 -18.33
C GLU A 184 4.20 -15.71 -17.22
N SER A 185 3.25 -14.90 -17.58
CA SER A 185 2.31 -14.28 -16.64
C SER A 185 1.02 -13.88 -17.31
N VAL A 186 0.01 -13.69 -16.49
CA VAL A 186 -1.27 -13.15 -16.91
C VAL A 186 -1.52 -11.88 -16.10
N ASN A 187 -1.79 -10.77 -16.80
CA ASN A 187 -2.20 -9.53 -16.18
C ASN A 187 -3.72 -9.47 -16.16
N LEU A 188 -4.28 -9.19 -15.00
CA LEU A 188 -5.71 -9.11 -14.75
C LEU A 188 -6.06 -7.69 -14.34
N THR A 189 -7.00 -7.07 -15.05
CA THR A 189 -7.58 -5.76 -14.68
C THR A 189 -9.04 -5.97 -14.32
N VAL A 190 -9.40 -5.69 -13.07
CA VAL A 190 -10.78 -5.80 -12.59
C VAL A 190 -11.50 -4.49 -12.84
N ASN A 191 -12.60 -4.56 -13.59
CA ASN A 191 -13.44 -3.42 -13.91
C ASN A 191 -14.51 -3.20 -12.82
N PRO A 192 -15.08 -1.98 -12.71
CA PRO A 192 -16.11 -1.68 -11.71
C PRO A 192 -17.40 -2.53 -11.82
N ASP A 193 -17.67 -3.09 -13.00
CA ASP A 193 -18.81 -3.98 -13.25
C ASP A 193 -18.52 -5.45 -12.88
N GLY A 194 -17.33 -5.76 -12.35
CA GLY A 194 -16.89 -7.10 -12.00
C GLY A 194 -16.33 -7.91 -13.18
N SER A 195 -16.35 -7.39 -14.40
CA SER A 195 -15.66 -8.02 -15.51
C SER A 195 -14.14 -7.91 -15.33
N VAL A 196 -13.39 -8.88 -15.85
CA VAL A 196 -11.93 -8.90 -15.73
C VAL A 196 -11.31 -8.96 -17.10
N ASN A 197 -10.54 -7.94 -17.45
CA ASN A 197 -9.72 -7.95 -18.66
C ASN A 197 -8.48 -8.80 -18.41
N ILE A 198 -8.18 -9.69 -19.36
CA ILE A 198 -7.04 -10.61 -19.29
C ILE A 198 -6.07 -10.24 -20.42
N GLU A 199 -4.83 -9.96 -20.04
CA GLU A 199 -3.75 -9.63 -20.97
C GLU A 199 -2.59 -10.60 -20.77
N ALA A 200 -1.94 -10.95 -21.86
CA ALA A 200 -0.71 -11.72 -21.81
C ALA A 200 0.40 -10.91 -21.13
N GLY A 201 1.20 -11.59 -20.31
CA GLY A 201 2.43 -11.08 -19.74
C GLY A 201 3.61 -11.99 -20.08
N GLY A 202 4.75 -11.38 -20.38
CA GLY A 202 5.93 -12.14 -20.79
C GLY A 202 5.76 -12.79 -22.17
N SER A 203 6.07 -14.09 -22.26
CA SER A 203 6.06 -14.85 -23.53
C SER A 203 4.72 -15.52 -23.88
N VAL A 204 3.69 -15.37 -23.03
CA VAL A 204 2.37 -15.97 -23.26
C VAL A 204 1.63 -15.23 -24.38
N ALA A 205 1.00 -15.95 -25.30
CA ALA A 205 0.02 -15.41 -26.22
C ALA A 205 -1.38 -15.88 -25.79
N ILE A 206 -2.30 -14.93 -25.65
CA ILE A 206 -3.70 -15.20 -25.30
C ILE A 206 -4.56 -14.80 -26.50
N THR A 207 -5.28 -15.76 -27.07
CA THR A 207 -6.12 -15.55 -28.25
C THR A 207 -7.60 -15.41 -27.92
N ASP A 208 -8.03 -16.02 -26.80
CA ASP A 208 -9.40 -15.92 -26.31
C ASP A 208 -9.37 -16.11 -24.79
N ALA A 209 -10.00 -15.19 -24.06
CA ALA A 209 -10.07 -15.24 -22.60
C ALA A 209 -11.26 -14.47 -22.07
N SER A 210 -11.88 -15.01 -21.04
CA SER A 210 -12.93 -14.32 -20.28
C SER A 210 -12.79 -14.63 -18.79
N ALA A 211 -13.07 -13.66 -17.94
CA ALA A 211 -13.13 -13.84 -16.50
C ALA A 211 -14.09 -12.84 -15.86
N THR A 212 -14.57 -13.22 -14.68
CA THR A 212 -15.37 -12.36 -13.81
C THR A 212 -14.86 -12.47 -12.38
N LEU A 213 -14.99 -11.39 -11.63
CA LEU A 213 -14.78 -11.38 -10.19
C LEU A 213 -16.07 -11.83 -9.51
N ASP A 214 -15.98 -12.82 -8.62
CA ASP A 214 -17.05 -13.16 -7.68
C ASP A 214 -16.70 -12.55 -6.32
N PRO A 215 -17.42 -11.51 -5.87
CA PRO A 215 -17.12 -10.85 -4.60
C PRO A 215 -17.54 -11.69 -3.37
N ALA A 216 -18.27 -12.78 -3.57
CA ALA A 216 -18.73 -13.68 -2.52
C ALA A 216 -17.85 -14.93 -2.36
N ALA A 217 -16.79 -15.08 -3.15
CA ALA A 217 -15.91 -16.23 -3.15
C ALA A 217 -14.79 -16.13 -2.11
#